data_7fa5456223a19a3983e9fb2d5ffdf92a
#
_entry.id   7fa5456223a19a3983e9fb2d5ffdf92a
#
_cell.length_a   1.000
_cell.length_b   1.000
_cell.length_c   1.000
_cell.angle_alpha   90.00
_cell.angle_beta   90.00
_cell.angle_gamma   90.00
#
_symmetry.space_group_name_H-M   'P 1'
#
loop_
_entity.id
_entity.type
_entity.pdbx_description
1 polymer ?
#
loop_
_entity_poly.entity_id
_entity_poly.type
_entity_poly.pdbx_seq_one_letter_code
_entity_poly.pdbx_strand_id
1 'polypeptide(L)'
;MKFKIIRNDISNMEADAIVLPANSWLKIGSGTSKAIFDKAGRKELENACKKIGYTKVGHTVVTKAYGLEASFILHSVVPKWINGKHKELMHLSTAYLSALTLADDLQCQSLAVPLLGAGNNGFDSETAFQIARESIDCFQSHNKLRDVCLVVYSTDVVTMLKNQGVYVEEYIDGVYVLNKDERHITPVQRLLEQGKDVATLFVEDGMEIAMEYARRTLKELEKPENRRRVEEIAMQCVQAAVKKKIPGK
;
A
#
# COMPACT_ATOMS: atom_id res chain seq x y z
N MET A 1 14.96 -6.37 -0.84
CA MET A 1 13.96 -5.48 -1.44
C MET A 1 14.55 -4.09 -1.60
N LYS A 2 14.38 -3.43 -2.77
CA LYS A 2 14.84 -2.04 -2.96
C LYS A 2 13.77 -1.10 -2.45
N PHE A 3 14.16 -0.12 -1.64
CA PHE A 3 13.27 0.89 -1.12
C PHE A 3 13.71 2.29 -1.58
N LYS A 4 12.77 3.05 -2.14
CA LYS A 4 12.98 4.42 -2.62
C LYS A 4 11.93 5.35 -2.07
N ILE A 5 12.26 6.63 -2.00
CA ILE A 5 11.31 7.70 -1.66
C ILE A 5 11.32 8.71 -2.79
N ILE A 6 10.13 8.98 -3.32
CA ILE A 6 9.96 9.85 -4.49
C ILE A 6 8.91 10.91 -4.18
N ARG A 7 9.20 12.15 -4.57
CA ARG A 7 8.20 13.20 -4.60
C ARG A 7 7.47 13.15 -5.93
N ASN A 8 6.21 12.70 -5.93
CA ASN A 8 5.33 12.68 -7.10
C ASN A 8 3.86 12.64 -6.68
N ASP A 9 2.94 12.84 -7.62
CA ASP A 9 1.57 12.37 -7.48
C ASP A 9 1.54 10.85 -7.69
N ILE A 10 1.06 10.12 -6.70
CA ILE A 10 1.03 8.65 -6.77
C ILE A 10 0.20 8.13 -7.94
N SER A 11 -0.78 8.89 -8.40
CA SER A 11 -1.55 8.53 -9.59
C SER A 11 -0.71 8.56 -10.88
N ASN A 12 0.46 9.22 -10.87
CA ASN A 12 1.42 9.25 -11.98
C ASN A 12 2.53 8.18 -11.85
N MET A 13 2.37 7.23 -10.92
CA MET A 13 3.31 6.12 -10.81
C MET A 13 2.91 4.99 -11.76
N GLU A 14 3.91 4.45 -12.49
CA GLU A 14 3.79 3.17 -13.20
C GLU A 14 4.42 2.08 -12.33
N ALA A 15 3.60 1.16 -11.85
CA ALA A 15 3.99 0.06 -10.97
C ALA A 15 3.02 -1.12 -11.13
N ASP A 16 3.42 -2.32 -10.68
CA ASP A 16 2.50 -3.46 -10.69
C ASP A 16 1.27 -3.23 -9.82
N ALA A 17 1.46 -2.55 -8.68
CA ALA A 17 0.36 -2.15 -7.81
C ALA A 17 0.56 -0.76 -7.21
N ILE A 18 -0.55 -0.08 -6.93
CA ILE A 18 -0.60 1.23 -6.27
C ILE A 18 -1.47 1.12 -5.03
N VAL A 19 -0.97 1.60 -3.88
CA VAL A 19 -1.73 1.60 -2.63
C VAL A 19 -2.60 2.86 -2.54
N LEU A 20 -3.87 2.65 -2.26
CA LEU A 20 -4.86 3.70 -2.00
C LEU A 20 -5.17 3.74 -0.50
N PRO A 21 -4.96 4.88 0.18
CA PRO A 21 -5.41 5.07 1.57
C PRO A 21 -6.94 5.07 1.60
N ALA A 22 -7.52 4.05 2.21
CA ALA A 22 -8.95 3.82 2.23
C ALA A 22 -9.57 4.04 3.61
N ASN A 23 -10.87 4.29 3.64
CA ASN A 23 -11.71 4.13 4.81
C ASN A 23 -12.40 2.75 4.79
N SER A 24 -12.95 2.31 5.92
CA SER A 24 -13.54 0.97 6.06
C SER A 24 -14.68 0.66 5.09
N TRP A 25 -15.34 1.66 4.52
CA TRP A 25 -16.40 1.48 3.51
C TRP A 25 -15.91 1.66 2.08
N LEU A 26 -14.59 1.83 1.90
CA LEU A 26 -13.92 2.01 0.61
C LEU A 26 -14.50 3.16 -0.22
N LYS A 27 -15.14 4.13 0.44
CA LYS A 27 -15.69 5.32 -0.21
C LYS A 27 -14.56 6.27 -0.59
N ILE A 28 -14.76 6.98 -1.70
CA ILE A 28 -13.82 8.02 -2.12
C ILE A 28 -13.58 9.02 -0.98
N GLY A 29 -12.29 9.29 -0.73
CA GLY A 29 -11.81 10.29 0.21
C GLY A 29 -11.33 11.55 -0.49
N SER A 30 -10.59 12.39 0.23
CA SER A 30 -9.89 13.56 -0.30
C SER A 30 -8.41 13.26 -0.57
N GLY A 31 -7.68 14.22 -1.10
CA GLY A 31 -6.24 14.13 -1.38
C GLY A 31 -5.90 12.94 -2.27
N THR A 32 -4.96 12.11 -1.84
CA THR A 32 -4.47 10.92 -2.56
C THR A 32 -5.59 10.00 -3.01
N SER A 33 -6.59 9.74 -2.15
CA SER A 33 -7.74 8.89 -2.53
C SER A 33 -8.50 9.49 -3.70
N LYS A 34 -8.79 10.81 -3.66
CA LYS A 34 -9.47 11.49 -4.77
C LYS A 34 -8.67 11.42 -6.07
N ALA A 35 -7.37 11.69 -6.04
CA ALA A 35 -6.50 11.66 -7.21
C ALA A 35 -6.50 10.28 -7.88
N ILE A 36 -6.39 9.20 -7.10
CA ILE A 36 -6.44 7.83 -7.60
C ILE A 36 -7.81 7.51 -8.21
N PHE A 37 -8.92 7.84 -7.51
CA PHE A 37 -10.28 7.60 -8.04
C PHE A 37 -10.55 8.34 -9.35
N ASP A 38 -10.12 9.61 -9.43
CA ASP A 38 -10.34 10.45 -10.61
C ASP A 38 -9.58 9.89 -11.83
N LYS A 39 -8.34 9.44 -11.65
CA LYS A 39 -7.52 8.89 -12.73
C LYS A 39 -7.87 7.44 -13.08
N ALA A 40 -8.22 6.61 -12.11
CA ALA A 40 -8.64 5.23 -12.34
C ALA A 40 -9.97 5.13 -13.12
N GLY A 41 -10.83 6.12 -13.02
CA GLY A 41 -12.22 6.04 -13.49
C GLY A 41 -13.15 5.87 -12.30
N ARG A 42 -13.69 6.99 -11.82
CA ARG A 42 -14.44 7.07 -10.56
C ARG A 42 -15.57 6.06 -10.47
N LYS A 43 -16.41 5.96 -11.53
CA LYS A 43 -17.61 5.12 -11.54
C LYS A 43 -17.25 3.63 -11.44
N GLU A 44 -16.27 3.20 -12.21
CA GLU A 44 -15.81 1.81 -12.26
C GLU A 44 -15.22 1.41 -10.90
N LEU A 45 -14.35 2.25 -10.34
CA LEU A 45 -13.69 1.98 -9.08
C LEU A 45 -14.68 2.02 -7.89
N GLU A 46 -15.63 2.97 -7.86
CA GLU A 46 -16.69 3.00 -6.85
C GLU A 46 -17.57 1.76 -6.88
N ASN A 47 -17.93 1.28 -8.09
CA ASN A 47 -18.71 0.06 -8.23
C ASN A 47 -17.95 -1.17 -7.72
N ALA A 48 -16.66 -1.26 -8.00
CA ALA A 48 -15.78 -2.28 -7.47
C ALA A 48 -15.73 -2.24 -5.92
N CYS A 49 -15.51 -1.07 -5.35
CA CYS A 49 -15.49 -0.87 -3.92
C CYS A 49 -16.82 -1.23 -3.23
N LYS A 50 -17.96 -0.89 -3.85
CA LYS A 50 -19.29 -1.26 -3.34
C LYS A 50 -19.50 -2.78 -3.27
N LYS A 51 -18.99 -3.53 -4.24
CA LYS A 51 -19.08 -5.00 -4.24
C LYS A 51 -18.23 -5.63 -3.13
N ILE A 52 -17.06 -5.05 -2.80
CA ILE A 52 -16.22 -5.50 -1.68
C ILE A 52 -16.90 -5.20 -0.33
N GLY A 53 -17.47 -4.01 -0.19
CA GLY A 53 -18.17 -3.58 1.02
C GLY A 53 -17.24 -3.16 2.15
N TYR A 54 -17.49 -3.65 3.38
CA TYR A 54 -16.76 -3.27 4.58
C TYR A 54 -15.42 -4.00 4.72
N THR A 55 -14.37 -3.26 5.04
CA THR A 55 -13.02 -3.77 5.34
C THR A 55 -12.55 -3.21 6.69
N LYS A 56 -11.95 -4.06 7.52
CA LYS A 56 -11.44 -3.67 8.84
C LYS A 56 -10.22 -2.74 8.73
N VAL A 57 -10.04 -1.86 9.72
CA VAL A 57 -8.84 -1.02 9.85
C VAL A 57 -7.58 -1.88 9.93
N GLY A 58 -6.53 -1.48 9.24
CA GLY A 58 -5.26 -2.20 9.13
C GLY A 58 -5.26 -3.30 8.06
N HIS A 59 -6.39 -3.57 7.40
CA HIS A 59 -6.48 -4.57 6.33
C HIS A 59 -6.46 -3.92 4.96
N THR A 60 -6.03 -4.70 3.96
CA THR A 60 -5.97 -4.26 2.56
C THR A 60 -6.77 -5.21 1.68
N VAL A 61 -7.51 -4.65 0.74
CA VAL A 61 -8.24 -5.38 -0.30
C VAL A 61 -7.83 -4.85 -1.68
N VAL A 62 -8.14 -5.59 -2.74
CA VAL A 62 -7.65 -5.31 -4.07
C VAL A 62 -8.78 -5.08 -5.07
N THR A 63 -8.55 -4.16 -6.01
CA THR A 63 -9.34 -3.99 -7.24
C THR A 63 -8.41 -3.91 -8.45
N LYS A 64 -8.98 -3.98 -9.67
CA LYS A 64 -8.26 -3.57 -10.89
C LYS A 64 -7.86 -2.09 -10.79
N ALA A 65 -6.83 -1.71 -11.52
CA ALA A 65 -6.34 -0.33 -11.53
C ALA A 65 -7.04 0.56 -12.57
N TYR A 66 -7.81 -0.04 -13.48
CA TYR A 66 -8.57 0.67 -14.53
C TYR A 66 -7.68 1.63 -15.35
N GLY A 67 -7.90 2.95 -15.27
CA GLY A 67 -7.16 3.97 -16.02
C GLY A 67 -5.81 4.38 -15.44
N LEU A 68 -5.32 3.70 -14.38
CA LEU A 68 -3.96 3.90 -13.86
C LEU A 68 -2.95 3.02 -14.58
N GLU A 69 -1.70 3.46 -14.63
CA GLU A 69 -0.56 2.67 -15.14
C GLU A 69 -0.12 1.61 -14.12
N ALA A 70 -1.06 0.72 -13.77
CA ALA A 70 -0.87 -0.36 -12.82
C ALA A 70 -1.80 -1.54 -13.14
N SER A 71 -1.51 -2.71 -12.60
CA SER A 71 -2.43 -3.86 -12.67
C SER A 71 -3.48 -3.80 -11.56
N PHE A 72 -3.08 -3.35 -10.37
CA PHE A 72 -3.90 -3.40 -9.17
C PHE A 72 -3.91 -2.09 -8.37
N ILE A 73 -5.06 -1.80 -7.74
CA ILE A 73 -5.16 -0.85 -6.63
C ILE A 73 -5.35 -1.65 -5.35
N LEU A 74 -4.48 -1.42 -4.38
CA LEU A 74 -4.53 -2.01 -3.05
C LEU A 74 -5.15 -1.01 -2.08
N HIS A 75 -6.40 -1.23 -1.71
CA HIS A 75 -7.15 -0.36 -0.80
C HIS A 75 -6.76 -0.68 0.64
N SER A 76 -5.83 0.06 1.21
CA SER A 76 -5.37 -0.13 2.58
C SER A 76 -6.16 0.73 3.54
N VAL A 77 -6.88 0.11 4.48
CA VAL A 77 -7.74 0.84 5.43
C VAL A 77 -6.90 1.42 6.55
N VAL A 78 -6.73 2.73 6.49
CA VAL A 78 -5.85 3.49 7.39
C VAL A 78 -6.62 3.93 8.64
N PRO A 79 -6.06 3.76 9.87
CA PRO A 79 -6.67 4.30 11.08
C PRO A 79 -6.67 5.83 11.09
N LYS A 80 -7.60 6.42 11.84
CA LYS A 80 -7.51 7.83 12.23
C LYS A 80 -6.72 7.94 13.52
N TRP A 81 -5.87 8.96 13.61
CA TRP A 81 -5.21 9.32 14.86
C TRP A 81 -6.23 9.94 15.81
N ILE A 82 -6.28 9.45 17.04
CA ILE A 82 -7.12 9.99 18.11
C ILE A 82 -6.20 10.52 19.23
N ASN A 83 -5.45 9.65 19.88
CA ASN A 83 -4.57 10.01 21.00
C ASN A 83 -3.47 8.98 21.28
N GLY A 84 -3.25 8.02 20.40
CA GLY A 84 -2.25 6.95 20.53
C GLY A 84 -2.62 5.80 21.48
N LYS A 85 -3.83 5.81 22.07
CA LYS A 85 -4.28 4.80 23.03
C LYS A 85 -5.18 3.72 22.43
N HIS A 86 -5.55 3.84 21.15
CA HIS A 86 -6.46 2.93 20.45
C HIS A 86 -5.74 2.02 19.45
N LYS A 87 -4.47 1.71 19.71
CA LYS A 87 -3.61 0.89 18.84
C LYS A 87 -3.39 1.49 17.45
N GLU A 88 -3.54 2.83 17.30
CA GLU A 88 -3.47 3.50 16.00
C GLU A 88 -2.13 3.26 15.30
N LEU A 89 -1.00 3.31 16.04
CA LEU A 89 0.33 3.04 15.50
C LEU A 89 0.44 1.58 14.99
N MET A 90 -0.09 0.63 15.76
CA MET A 90 -0.13 -0.77 15.37
C MET A 90 -0.99 -0.98 14.11
N HIS A 91 -2.17 -0.37 14.06
CA HIS A 91 -3.05 -0.47 12.90
C HIS A 91 -2.43 0.18 11.65
N LEU A 92 -1.67 1.27 11.80
CA LEU A 92 -0.95 1.89 10.69
C LEU A 92 0.15 0.96 10.16
N SER A 93 0.95 0.36 11.05
CA SER A 93 1.96 -0.64 10.66
C SER A 93 1.30 -1.86 9.99
N THR A 94 0.20 -2.37 10.56
CA THR A 94 -0.54 -3.49 9.96
C THR A 94 -1.08 -3.15 8.56
N ALA A 95 -1.50 -1.90 8.33
CA ALA A 95 -1.96 -1.46 7.01
C ALA A 95 -0.84 -1.53 5.95
N TYR A 96 0.38 -1.12 6.30
CA TYR A 96 1.56 -1.29 5.43
C TYR A 96 1.88 -2.77 5.19
N LEU A 97 1.99 -3.57 6.26
CA LEU A 97 2.31 -4.99 6.16
C LEU A 97 1.27 -5.76 5.35
N SER A 98 -0.01 -5.48 5.54
CA SER A 98 -1.11 -6.06 4.76
C SER A 98 -1.02 -5.71 3.27
N ALA A 99 -0.67 -4.46 2.94
CA ALA A 99 -0.50 -4.05 1.54
C ALA A 99 0.72 -4.73 0.89
N LEU A 100 1.85 -4.80 1.59
CA LEU A 100 3.07 -5.48 1.13
C LEU A 100 2.83 -6.98 0.90
N THR A 101 2.18 -7.64 1.86
CA THR A 101 1.83 -9.07 1.76
C THR A 101 0.92 -9.32 0.57
N LEU A 102 -0.13 -8.52 0.41
CA LEU A 102 -1.06 -8.69 -0.70
C LEU A 102 -0.39 -8.44 -2.05
N ALA A 103 0.47 -7.42 -2.17
CA ALA A 103 1.25 -7.19 -3.39
C ALA A 103 2.16 -8.39 -3.72
N ASP A 104 2.83 -8.95 -2.72
CA ASP A 104 3.70 -10.11 -2.91
C ASP A 104 2.91 -11.37 -3.31
N ASP A 105 1.76 -11.62 -2.69
CA ASP A 105 0.85 -12.73 -3.02
C ASP A 105 0.29 -12.61 -4.45
N LEU A 106 0.03 -11.37 -4.90
CA LEU A 106 -0.40 -11.07 -6.26
C LEU A 106 0.75 -11.10 -7.29
N GLN A 107 1.95 -11.55 -6.89
CA GLN A 107 3.14 -11.63 -7.74
C GLN A 107 3.60 -10.29 -8.30
N CYS A 108 3.29 -9.19 -7.62
CA CYS A 108 3.79 -7.87 -7.97
C CYS A 108 5.31 -7.82 -7.73
N GLN A 109 6.04 -7.20 -8.65
CA GLN A 109 7.47 -6.92 -8.49
C GLN A 109 7.70 -5.51 -7.95
N SER A 110 6.76 -4.60 -8.23
CA SER A 110 6.84 -3.19 -7.86
C SER A 110 5.56 -2.72 -7.16
N LEU A 111 5.72 -1.90 -6.13
CA LEU A 111 4.63 -1.33 -5.35
C LEU A 111 4.88 0.15 -5.09
N ALA A 112 3.94 1.00 -5.51
CA ALA A 112 3.91 2.40 -5.10
C ALA A 112 2.99 2.55 -3.89
N VAL A 113 3.49 3.12 -2.80
CA VAL A 113 2.74 3.32 -1.55
C VAL A 113 2.85 4.77 -1.09
N PRO A 114 1.73 5.44 -0.78
CA PRO A 114 1.78 6.80 -0.25
C PRO A 114 2.17 6.79 1.23
N LEU A 115 2.52 7.96 1.78
CA LEU A 115 2.69 8.11 3.22
C LEU A 115 1.32 8.00 3.91
N LEU A 116 0.97 6.76 4.32
CA LEU A 116 -0.30 6.46 4.96
C LEU A 116 -0.39 7.20 6.32
N GLY A 117 -1.54 7.78 6.59
CA GLY A 117 -1.85 8.39 7.88
C GLY A 117 -1.49 9.88 8.00
N ALA A 118 -0.50 10.38 7.26
CA ALA A 118 0.03 11.74 7.41
C ALA A 118 -0.86 12.87 6.86
N GLY A 119 -1.95 12.53 6.18
CA GLY A 119 -2.94 13.53 5.70
C GLY A 119 -4.11 13.68 6.67
N ASN A 120 -5.32 13.60 6.12
CA ASN A 120 -6.57 13.78 6.88
C ASN A 120 -6.81 12.73 8.00
N ASN A 121 -5.99 11.70 8.09
CA ASN A 121 -6.02 10.75 9.20
C ASN A 121 -5.31 11.25 10.45
N GLY A 122 -4.59 12.38 10.38
CA GLY A 122 -4.11 13.14 11.53
C GLY A 122 -2.87 12.60 12.23
N PHE A 123 -2.16 11.62 11.65
CA PHE A 123 -0.85 11.25 12.17
C PHE A 123 0.16 12.35 11.90
N ASP A 124 1.03 12.59 12.86
CA ASP A 124 2.24 13.37 12.65
C ASP A 124 3.09 12.72 11.56
N SER A 125 3.57 13.53 10.59
CA SER A 125 4.26 13.04 9.39
C SER A 125 5.55 12.30 9.71
N GLU A 126 6.27 12.70 10.75
CA GLU A 126 7.49 12.03 11.18
C GLU A 126 7.18 10.63 11.74
N THR A 127 6.18 10.54 12.61
CA THR A 127 5.70 9.25 13.16
C THR A 127 5.19 8.34 12.04
N ALA A 128 4.40 8.87 11.12
CA ALA A 128 3.89 8.11 9.97
C ALA A 128 5.04 7.57 9.09
N PHE A 129 6.08 8.40 8.86
CA PHE A 129 7.25 8.00 8.09
C PHE A 129 8.07 6.91 8.78
N GLN A 130 8.33 7.05 10.08
CA GLN A 130 9.07 6.03 10.82
C GLN A 130 8.35 4.68 10.78
N ILE A 131 7.03 4.66 10.96
CA ILE A 131 6.24 3.43 10.85
C ILE A 131 6.26 2.86 9.43
N ALA A 132 6.12 3.71 8.41
CA ALA A 132 6.21 3.28 7.01
C ALA A 132 7.56 2.59 6.74
N ARG A 133 8.65 3.26 7.10
CA ARG A 133 10.02 2.76 6.91
C ARG A 133 10.24 1.43 7.63
N GLU A 134 9.94 1.37 8.93
CA GLU A 134 10.15 0.15 9.72
C GLU A 134 9.28 -1.02 9.19
N SER A 135 8.03 -0.75 8.78
CA SER A 135 7.16 -1.78 8.21
C SER A 135 7.69 -2.31 6.88
N ILE A 136 8.26 -1.44 6.03
CA ILE A 136 8.86 -1.83 4.75
C ILE A 136 10.19 -2.56 4.99
N ASP A 137 11.04 -2.06 5.89
CA ASP A 137 12.35 -2.67 6.20
C ASP A 137 12.22 -4.05 6.87
N CYS A 138 11.19 -4.24 7.71
CA CYS A 138 10.90 -5.52 8.36
C CYS A 138 10.23 -6.54 7.45
N PHE A 139 9.64 -6.11 6.34
CA PHE A 139 8.93 -7.01 5.43
C PHE A 139 9.90 -7.88 4.65
N GLN A 140 9.63 -9.19 4.65
CA GLN A 140 10.37 -10.17 3.85
C GLN A 140 9.44 -10.70 2.76
N SER A 141 9.76 -10.41 1.50
CA SER A 141 9.06 -10.96 0.36
C SER A 141 9.33 -12.47 0.24
N HIS A 142 8.28 -13.23 0.05
CA HIS A 142 8.35 -14.68 -0.15
C HIS A 142 8.15 -15.07 -1.62
N ASN A 143 7.70 -14.13 -2.45
CA ASN A 143 7.39 -14.37 -3.86
C ASN A 143 8.23 -13.47 -4.80
N LYS A 144 7.69 -12.31 -5.17
CA LYS A 144 8.27 -11.49 -6.26
C LYS A 144 8.50 -10.03 -5.92
N LEU A 145 7.94 -9.49 -4.83
CA LEU A 145 8.05 -8.07 -4.51
C LEU A 145 9.50 -7.67 -4.21
N ARG A 146 10.07 -6.79 -5.03
CA ARG A 146 11.49 -6.35 -4.94
C ARG A 146 11.65 -4.85 -4.87
N ASP A 147 10.75 -4.09 -5.47
CA ASP A 147 10.85 -2.64 -5.58
C ASP A 147 9.64 -1.99 -4.89
N VAL A 148 9.89 -1.28 -3.78
CA VAL A 148 8.87 -0.53 -3.06
C VAL A 148 9.24 0.95 -3.09
N CYS A 149 8.29 1.78 -3.50
CA CYS A 149 8.45 3.22 -3.57
C CYS A 149 7.47 3.91 -2.63
N LEU A 150 7.98 4.62 -1.63
CA LEU A 150 7.19 5.55 -0.83
C LEU A 150 7.02 6.85 -1.62
N VAL A 151 5.79 7.17 -1.98
CA VAL A 151 5.46 8.37 -2.76
C VAL A 151 4.94 9.45 -1.83
N VAL A 152 5.63 10.57 -1.79
CA VAL A 152 5.28 11.75 -1.01
C VAL A 152 4.94 12.91 -1.93
N TYR A 153 3.89 13.66 -1.62
CA TYR A 153 3.45 14.78 -2.44
C TYR A 153 3.73 16.14 -1.79
N SER A 154 3.47 16.24 -0.48
CA SER A 154 3.58 17.49 0.28
C SER A 154 5.01 18.00 0.37
N THR A 155 5.22 19.29 0.09
CA THR A 155 6.49 19.97 0.25
C THR A 155 6.98 19.92 1.70
N ASP A 156 6.07 20.04 2.67
CA ASP A 156 6.42 20.02 4.10
C ASP A 156 6.98 18.66 4.52
N VAL A 157 6.38 17.57 4.01
CA VAL A 157 6.89 16.21 4.24
C VAL A 157 8.27 16.03 3.60
N VAL A 158 8.45 16.49 2.37
CA VAL A 158 9.76 16.42 1.68
C VAL A 158 10.82 17.20 2.44
N THR A 159 10.49 18.41 2.90
CA THR A 159 11.42 19.24 3.69
C THR A 159 11.77 18.57 5.01
N MET A 160 10.79 18.01 5.71
CA MET A 160 11.02 17.24 6.94
C MET A 160 11.96 16.06 6.71
N LEU A 161 11.75 15.28 5.64
CA LEU A 161 12.60 14.14 5.30
C LEU A 161 14.03 14.56 4.97
N LYS A 162 14.21 15.62 4.16
CA LYS A 162 15.53 16.17 3.83
C LYS A 162 16.29 16.68 5.07
N ASN A 163 15.59 17.33 5.99
CA ASN A 163 16.17 17.78 7.26
C ASN A 163 16.66 16.63 8.15
N GLN A 164 16.07 15.44 7.98
CA GLN A 164 16.53 14.21 8.66
C GLN A 164 17.62 13.44 7.87
N GLY A 165 18.14 14.03 6.80
CA GLY A 165 19.16 13.40 5.94
C GLY A 165 18.63 12.29 5.06
N VAL A 166 17.30 12.20 4.88
CA VAL A 166 16.67 11.21 4.02
C VAL A 166 16.69 11.71 2.57
N TYR A 167 17.23 10.88 1.66
CA TYR A 167 17.21 11.20 0.23
C TYR A 167 15.81 11.03 -0.34
N VAL A 168 15.30 12.07 -1.01
CA VAL A 168 14.03 12.08 -1.74
C VAL A 168 14.32 12.44 -3.18
N GLU A 169 14.01 11.53 -4.09
CA GLU A 169 14.06 11.80 -5.52
C GLU A 169 12.87 12.66 -5.92
N GLU A 170 13.13 13.85 -6.50
CA GLU A 170 12.06 14.75 -6.94
C GLU A 170 11.72 14.48 -8.41
N TYR A 171 10.51 14.03 -8.64
CA TYR A 171 9.97 13.78 -9.97
C TYR A 171 8.48 14.18 -9.98
N ILE A 172 8.22 15.48 -10.25
CA ILE A 172 6.89 16.05 -10.08
C ILE A 172 6.07 15.99 -11.37
N ASP A 173 6.74 16.02 -12.52
CA ASP A 173 6.08 16.08 -13.82
C ASP A 173 6.21 14.76 -14.59
N GLY A 174 5.08 14.15 -14.89
CA GLY A 174 4.98 12.96 -15.72
C GLY A 174 4.90 11.62 -14.99
N VAL A 175 4.90 10.54 -15.77
CA VAL A 175 4.81 9.16 -15.27
C VAL A 175 6.18 8.68 -14.81
N TYR A 176 6.26 8.22 -13.56
CA TYR A 176 7.47 7.60 -13.02
C TYR A 176 7.35 6.08 -13.04
N VAL A 177 8.26 5.43 -13.77
CA VAL A 177 8.28 3.97 -13.94
C VAL A 177 9.15 3.32 -12.87
N LEU A 178 8.56 2.49 -12.02
CA LEU A 178 9.28 1.79 -10.94
C LEU A 178 10.10 0.60 -11.43
N ASN A 179 9.62 -0.12 -12.42
CA ASN A 179 10.30 -1.29 -12.96
C ASN A 179 10.68 -1.08 -14.42
N LYS A 180 11.97 -0.81 -14.68
CA LYS A 180 12.51 -0.55 -16.02
C LYS A 180 13.12 -1.81 -16.69
N ASP A 181 12.82 -3.02 -16.19
CA ASP A 181 13.32 -4.24 -16.83
C ASP A 181 12.74 -4.37 -18.24
N GLU A 182 13.59 -4.63 -19.23
CA GLU A 182 13.28 -4.69 -20.66
C GLU A 182 12.23 -5.75 -21.06
N ARG A 183 11.85 -6.62 -20.13
CA ARG A 183 10.75 -7.58 -20.25
C ARG A 183 9.70 -7.31 -19.19
N HIS A 184 8.82 -6.37 -19.46
CA HIS A 184 7.70 -6.06 -18.58
C HIS A 184 6.63 -7.15 -18.64
N ILE A 185 6.85 -8.26 -17.91
CA ILE A 185 5.83 -9.28 -17.70
C ILE A 185 4.90 -8.78 -16.59
N THR A 186 3.65 -8.54 -16.90
CA THR A 186 2.66 -8.07 -15.91
C THR A 186 2.44 -9.12 -14.81
N PRO A 187 1.97 -8.74 -13.59
CA PRO A 187 1.62 -9.70 -12.55
C PRO A 187 0.65 -10.77 -13.04
N VAL A 188 -0.27 -10.37 -13.89
CA VAL A 188 -1.24 -11.26 -14.54
C VAL A 188 -0.56 -12.32 -15.40
N GLN A 189 0.39 -11.91 -16.25
CA GLN A 189 1.17 -12.85 -17.07
C GLN A 189 1.99 -13.80 -16.20
N ARG A 190 2.59 -13.31 -15.10
CA ARG A 190 3.33 -14.15 -14.15
C ARG A 190 2.44 -15.19 -13.46
N LEU A 191 1.22 -14.83 -13.11
CA LEU A 191 0.25 -15.77 -12.55
C LEU A 191 -0.16 -16.85 -13.58
N LEU A 192 -0.32 -16.46 -14.87
CA LEU A 192 -0.57 -17.38 -15.98
C LEU A 192 0.56 -18.38 -16.17
N GLU A 193 1.82 -17.92 -16.17
CA GLU A 193 3.01 -18.78 -16.33
C GLU A 193 3.16 -19.80 -15.20
N GLN A 194 2.59 -19.53 -14.01
CA GLN A 194 2.58 -20.48 -12.89
C GLN A 194 1.44 -21.51 -12.97
N GLY A 195 0.74 -21.61 -14.12
CA GLY A 195 -0.36 -22.54 -14.31
C GLY A 195 -1.59 -22.23 -13.47
N LYS A 196 -1.67 -21.02 -12.89
CA LYS A 196 -2.88 -20.52 -12.24
C LYS A 196 -3.85 -20.12 -13.34
N ASP A 197 -5.04 -20.68 -13.31
CA ASP A 197 -6.08 -20.40 -14.29
C ASP A 197 -6.53 -18.94 -14.18
N VAL A 198 -5.88 -18.10 -14.99
CA VAL A 198 -6.14 -16.65 -15.04
C VAL A 198 -7.29 -16.34 -16.03
N ALA A 199 -7.73 -17.30 -16.83
CA ALA A 199 -8.90 -17.12 -17.70
C ALA A 199 -10.15 -16.85 -16.83
N THR A 200 -10.25 -17.48 -15.66
CA THR A 200 -11.23 -17.13 -14.64
C THR A 200 -10.95 -15.80 -13.92
N LEU A 201 -9.72 -15.28 -13.94
CA LEU A 201 -9.39 -13.97 -13.37
C LEU A 201 -10.04 -12.79 -14.15
N PHE A 202 -10.42 -12.98 -15.39
CA PHE A 202 -10.83 -11.89 -16.29
C PHE A 202 -12.13 -12.11 -17.04
N VAL A 203 -12.86 -13.20 -16.84
CA VAL A 203 -14.19 -13.39 -17.44
C VAL A 203 -15.19 -12.50 -16.71
N GLU A 204 -15.66 -11.49 -17.40
CA GLU A 204 -16.72 -10.51 -17.12
C GLU A 204 -16.70 -9.76 -15.77
N ASP A 205 -16.17 -10.33 -14.71
CA ASP A 205 -16.07 -9.72 -13.39
C ASP A 205 -14.74 -9.99 -12.68
N GLY A 206 -13.60 -9.82 -13.31
CA GLY A 206 -12.23 -10.00 -12.74
C GLY A 206 -11.98 -9.55 -11.30
N MET A 207 -13.06 -9.22 -10.61
CA MET A 207 -13.15 -8.85 -9.21
C MET A 207 -13.35 -10.07 -8.29
N GLU A 208 -13.94 -11.17 -8.78
CA GLU A 208 -14.22 -12.32 -7.88
C GLU A 208 -12.94 -13.00 -7.41
N ILE A 209 -11.93 -13.10 -8.26
CA ILE A 209 -10.68 -13.77 -7.89
C ILE A 209 -9.73 -12.82 -7.17
N ALA A 210 -9.68 -11.53 -7.54
CA ALA A 210 -8.99 -10.55 -6.73
C ALA A 210 -9.62 -10.47 -5.31
N MET A 211 -10.95 -10.61 -5.21
CA MET A 211 -11.64 -10.73 -3.92
C MET A 211 -11.43 -12.07 -3.25
N GLU A 212 -11.36 -13.17 -4.00
CA GLU A 212 -11.03 -14.50 -3.48
C GLU A 212 -9.60 -14.52 -2.91
N TYR A 213 -8.62 -13.94 -3.65
CA TYR A 213 -7.25 -13.76 -3.15
C TYR A 213 -7.22 -12.85 -1.92
N ALA A 214 -7.89 -11.70 -1.96
CA ALA A 214 -7.99 -10.82 -0.80
C ALA A 214 -8.69 -11.51 0.38
N ARG A 215 -9.77 -12.25 0.16
CA ARG A 215 -10.44 -13.05 1.19
C ARG A 215 -9.57 -14.17 1.72
N ARG A 216 -8.79 -14.81 0.86
CA ARG A 216 -7.87 -15.88 1.25
C ARG A 216 -6.71 -15.33 2.07
N THR A 217 -6.10 -14.21 1.63
CA THR A 217 -5.06 -13.50 2.39
C THR A 217 -5.61 -12.99 3.71
N LEU A 218 -6.84 -12.43 3.74
CA LEU A 218 -7.51 -12.03 4.97
C LEU A 218 -7.77 -13.22 5.90
N LYS A 219 -8.24 -14.37 5.37
CA LYS A 219 -8.42 -15.59 6.16
C LYS A 219 -7.09 -16.11 6.70
N GLU A 220 -6.01 -16.07 5.91
CA GLU A 220 -4.67 -16.44 6.38
C GLU A 220 -4.16 -15.50 7.47
N LEU A 221 -4.35 -14.18 7.32
CA LEU A 221 -3.99 -13.18 8.34
C LEU A 221 -4.88 -13.25 9.58
N GLU A 222 -6.13 -13.73 9.45
CA GLU A 222 -7.07 -13.94 10.57
C GLU A 222 -6.81 -15.23 11.35
N LYS A 223 -6.01 -16.18 10.82
CA LYS A 223 -5.58 -17.36 11.59
C LYS A 223 -4.84 -16.93 12.86
N PRO A 224 -5.11 -17.55 14.01
CA PRO A 224 -4.51 -17.13 15.29
C PRO A 224 -2.98 -17.07 15.27
N GLU A 225 -2.33 -17.99 14.57
CA GLU A 225 -0.89 -18.04 14.39
C GLU A 225 -0.36 -16.85 13.54
N ASN A 226 -1.01 -16.56 12.41
CA ASN A 226 -0.59 -15.50 11.49
C ASN A 226 -0.93 -14.13 12.08
N ARG A 227 -2.10 -14.00 12.70
CA ARG A 227 -2.52 -12.78 13.38
C ARG A 227 -1.54 -12.39 14.49
N ARG A 228 -1.13 -13.34 15.34
CA ARG A 228 -0.11 -13.08 16.36
C ARG A 228 1.20 -12.64 15.76
N ARG A 229 1.67 -13.33 14.70
CA ARG A 229 2.91 -12.99 14.01
C ARG A 229 2.87 -11.60 13.38
N VAL A 230 1.78 -11.22 12.73
CA VAL A 230 1.60 -9.87 12.15
C VAL A 230 1.52 -8.80 13.26
N GLU A 231 0.81 -9.07 14.35
CA GLU A 231 0.74 -8.17 15.51
C GLU A 231 2.11 -8.01 16.19
N GLU A 232 2.89 -9.08 16.31
CA GLU A 232 4.26 -9.06 16.86
C GLU A 232 5.20 -8.24 15.97
N ILE A 233 5.20 -8.46 14.65
CA ILE A 233 6.00 -7.69 13.70
C ILE A 233 5.58 -6.22 13.74
N ALA A 234 4.27 -5.93 13.70
CA ALA A 234 3.77 -4.56 13.77
C ALA A 234 4.18 -3.87 15.09
N MET A 235 4.14 -4.58 16.21
CA MET A 235 4.62 -4.06 17.50
C MET A 235 6.11 -3.82 17.52
N GLN A 236 6.92 -4.70 16.92
CA GLN A 236 8.36 -4.49 16.76
C GLN A 236 8.65 -3.25 15.91
N CYS A 237 7.95 -3.08 14.77
CA CYS A 237 8.07 -1.90 13.91
C CYS A 237 7.71 -0.62 14.68
N VAL A 238 6.61 -0.62 15.45
CA VAL A 238 6.20 0.52 16.28
C VAL A 238 7.26 0.83 17.35
N GLN A 239 7.78 -0.20 18.04
CA GLN A 239 8.81 -0.01 19.06
C GLN A 239 10.10 0.55 18.47
N ALA A 240 10.52 0.08 17.30
CA ALA A 240 11.68 0.59 16.59
C ALA A 240 11.48 2.05 16.15
N ALA A 241 10.31 2.38 15.63
CA ALA A 241 9.94 3.74 15.21
C ALA A 241 9.96 4.72 16.41
N VAL A 242 9.38 4.32 17.54
CA VAL A 242 9.34 5.15 18.76
C VAL A 242 10.74 5.35 19.34
N LYS A 243 11.60 4.33 19.38
CA LYS A 243 12.98 4.44 19.85
C LYS A 243 13.82 5.42 19.02
N LYS A 244 13.61 5.45 17.69
CA LYS A 244 14.33 6.38 16.79
C LYS A 244 13.87 7.83 16.93
N LYS A 245 12.65 8.07 17.43
CA LYS A 245 12.11 9.41 17.66
C LYS A 245 12.58 10.07 18.97
N ILE A 246 13.16 9.30 19.90
CA ILE A 246 13.76 9.82 21.13
C ILE A 246 15.27 9.97 20.86
N PRO A 247 15.79 11.19 20.55
CA PRO A 247 17.23 11.41 20.55
C PRO A 247 17.71 11.13 21.97
N GLY A 248 18.71 10.29 22.09
CA GLY A 248 19.26 9.91 23.39
C GLY A 248 19.51 11.14 24.28
N LYS A 249 19.07 11.04 25.55
CA LYS A 249 19.51 11.93 26.57
C LYS A 249 21.00 11.75 26.77
#